data_f844a45bde55a42ba8aa951aa66c51fa
#
_entry.id   f844a45bde55a42ba8aa951aa66c51fa
#
_cell.length_a   1.000
_cell.length_b   1.000
_cell.length_c   1.000
_cell.angle_alpha   90.00
_cell.angle_beta   90.00
_cell.angle_gamma   90.00
#
_symmetry.space_group_name_H-M   'P 1'
#
loop_
_entity.id
_entity.type
_entity.pdbx_description
1 polymer ?
#
loop_
_entity_poly.entity_id
_entity_poly.type
_entity_poly.pdbx_seq_one_letter_code
_entity_poly.pdbx_strand_id
1 'polypeptide(L)'
;FGGFSPDSIATRINDCESDFLITADEGVRGGKMIPLKKIADEALQQCPNVKKCVVIQRTGNQVNWNNERDVSYKKLISSASTKCDPEEMGAEDPFFILYTSGSTGKPKGVLHTTGGYMVYASMTHQYIFDYKPNDIYWCTADIGWVTGHSYIIYGPLANGATTVMFEG
;
A
#
# COMPACT_ATOMS: atom_id res chain seq x y z
N PHE A 1 3.51 5.67 2.98
CA PHE A 1 3.68 6.44 4.22
C PHE A 1 2.61 7.53 4.33
N GLY A 2 1.76 7.44 5.34
CA GLY A 2 0.59 8.33 5.51
C GLY A 2 0.89 9.80 5.86
N GLY A 3 2.13 10.24 5.79
CA GLY A 3 2.54 11.63 6.07
C GLY A 3 3.20 12.34 4.90
N PHE A 4 3.08 11.79 3.69
CA PHE A 4 3.59 12.47 2.51
C PHE A 4 2.81 13.74 2.19
N SER A 5 3.51 14.78 1.67
CA SER A 5 2.86 15.97 1.14
C SER A 5 2.04 15.66 -0.12
N PRO A 6 1.03 16.47 -0.45
CA PRO A 6 0.27 16.33 -1.69
C PRO A 6 1.15 16.26 -2.94
N ASP A 7 2.15 17.13 -3.07
CA ASP A 7 3.09 17.14 -4.20
C ASP A 7 3.90 15.85 -4.30
N SER A 8 4.28 15.28 -3.16
CA SER A 8 5.02 14.02 -3.12
C SER A 8 4.17 12.85 -3.62
N ILE A 9 2.88 12.86 -3.33
CA ILE A 9 1.92 11.86 -3.82
C ILE A 9 1.68 12.07 -5.31
N ALA A 10 1.40 13.30 -5.73
CA ALA A 10 1.15 13.64 -7.13
C ALA A 10 2.32 13.26 -8.05
N THR A 11 3.55 13.54 -7.61
CA THR A 11 4.75 13.17 -8.38
C THR A 11 4.80 11.66 -8.65
N ARG A 12 4.49 10.83 -7.65
CA ARG A 12 4.50 9.37 -7.80
C ARG A 12 3.37 8.86 -8.70
N ILE A 13 2.17 9.38 -8.51
CA ILE A 13 1.00 9.02 -9.32
C ILE A 13 1.27 9.32 -10.80
N ASN A 14 1.82 10.50 -11.09
CA ASN A 14 2.10 10.91 -12.46
C ASN A 14 3.28 10.13 -13.07
N ASP A 15 4.30 9.80 -12.27
CA ASP A 15 5.46 9.03 -12.74
C ASP A 15 5.09 7.58 -13.10
N CYS A 16 4.22 6.94 -12.32
CA CYS A 16 3.74 5.58 -12.62
C CYS A 16 2.44 5.56 -13.43
N GLU A 17 1.96 6.71 -13.91
CA GLU A 17 0.74 6.85 -14.72
C GLU A 17 -0.48 6.14 -14.12
N SER A 18 -0.62 6.19 -12.80
CA SER A 18 -1.68 5.46 -12.10
C SER A 18 -3.07 6.02 -12.40
N ASP A 19 -3.98 5.13 -12.79
CA ASP A 19 -5.39 5.44 -13.04
C ASP A 19 -6.25 5.47 -11.77
N PHE A 20 -5.75 4.88 -10.68
CA PHE A 20 -6.49 4.67 -9.44
C PHE A 20 -5.68 5.10 -8.23
N LEU A 21 -6.39 5.63 -7.25
CA LEU A 21 -5.86 5.89 -5.92
C LEU A 21 -6.73 5.19 -4.87
N ILE A 22 -6.11 4.56 -3.89
CA ILE A 22 -6.79 4.05 -2.70
C ILE A 22 -6.29 4.85 -1.51
N THR A 23 -7.22 5.41 -0.74
CA THR A 23 -6.92 6.17 0.48
C THR A 23 -7.94 5.87 1.57
N ALA A 24 -7.70 6.38 2.78
CA ALA A 24 -8.70 6.40 3.84
C ALA A 24 -9.21 7.83 4.08
N ASP A 25 -10.33 7.95 4.80
CA ASP A 25 -10.79 9.25 5.29
C ASP A 25 -9.66 9.91 6.10
N GLU A 26 -9.18 9.23 7.13
CA GLU A 26 -8.09 9.65 7.99
C GLU A 26 -7.26 8.43 8.41
N GLY A 27 -6.03 8.69 8.88
CA GLY A 27 -5.18 7.72 9.57
C GLY A 27 -4.93 8.15 11.00
N VAL A 28 -4.60 7.19 11.87
CA VAL A 28 -4.19 7.45 13.26
C VAL A 28 -2.72 7.12 13.38
N ARG A 29 -1.93 8.04 13.92
CA ARG A 29 -0.50 7.81 14.18
C ARG A 29 -0.05 8.57 15.42
N GLY A 30 0.47 7.85 16.41
CA GLY A 30 0.91 8.47 17.66
C GLY A 30 -0.18 9.30 18.35
N GLY A 31 -1.43 8.84 18.31
CA GLY A 31 -2.59 9.57 18.85
C GLY A 31 -3.05 10.79 18.03
N LYS A 32 -2.43 11.05 16.87
CA LYS A 32 -2.80 12.18 15.99
C LYS A 32 -3.60 11.67 14.80
N MET A 33 -4.61 12.46 14.41
CA MET A 33 -5.38 12.23 13.20
C MET A 33 -4.65 12.83 12.00
N ILE A 34 -4.43 12.03 10.97
CA ILE A 34 -3.82 12.44 9.70
C ILE A 34 -4.92 12.50 8.64
N PRO A 35 -5.21 13.68 8.06
CA PRO A 35 -6.32 13.86 7.12
C PRO A 35 -5.97 13.32 5.72
N LEU A 36 -5.93 11.99 5.56
CA LEU A 36 -5.43 11.33 4.35
C LEU A 36 -6.26 11.69 3.11
N LYS A 37 -7.58 11.73 3.22
CA LYS A 37 -8.45 12.11 2.09
C LYS A 37 -8.22 13.54 1.64
N LYS A 38 -8.03 14.47 2.57
CA LYS A 38 -7.72 15.87 2.24
C LYS A 38 -6.39 15.97 1.48
N ILE A 39 -5.36 15.28 1.97
CA ILE A 39 -4.04 15.24 1.32
C ILE A 39 -4.14 14.61 -0.08
N ALA A 40 -4.92 13.54 -0.21
CA ALA A 40 -5.19 12.90 -1.50
C ALA A 40 -5.93 13.84 -2.47
N ASP A 41 -6.93 14.59 -2.01
CA ASP A 41 -7.67 15.54 -2.84
C ASP A 41 -6.78 16.66 -3.38
N GLU A 42 -5.88 17.18 -2.56
CA GLU A 42 -4.92 18.19 -2.98
C GLU A 42 -3.93 17.63 -4.02
N ALA A 43 -3.45 16.40 -3.82
CA ALA A 43 -2.58 15.70 -4.80
C ALA A 43 -3.29 15.47 -6.14
N LEU A 44 -4.54 15.05 -6.09
CA LEU A 44 -5.33 14.71 -7.28
C LEU A 44 -5.68 15.90 -8.16
N GLN A 45 -5.55 17.13 -7.68
CA GLN A 45 -5.64 18.34 -8.52
C GLN A 45 -4.53 18.40 -9.58
N GLN A 46 -3.42 17.70 -9.33
CA GLN A 46 -2.26 17.63 -10.23
C GLN A 46 -2.18 16.30 -11.00
N CYS A 47 -3.19 15.42 -10.85
CA CYS A 47 -3.17 14.06 -11.40
C CYS A 47 -4.38 13.84 -12.34
N PRO A 48 -4.39 14.41 -13.54
CA PRO A 48 -5.55 14.36 -14.44
C PRO A 48 -5.88 12.95 -14.94
N ASN A 49 -4.93 12.02 -14.88
CA ASN A 49 -5.11 10.63 -15.35
C ASN A 49 -5.89 9.76 -14.36
N VAL A 50 -5.97 10.16 -13.10
CA VAL A 50 -6.66 9.35 -12.08
C VAL A 50 -8.17 9.36 -12.30
N LYS A 51 -8.70 8.21 -12.66
CA LYS A 51 -10.12 8.01 -12.97
C LYS A 51 -10.97 7.81 -11.72
N LYS A 52 -10.45 7.08 -10.73
CA LYS A 52 -11.18 6.76 -9.49
C LYS A 52 -10.29 6.84 -8.26
N CYS A 53 -10.89 7.33 -7.18
CA CYS A 53 -10.30 7.33 -5.85
C CYS A 53 -11.17 6.49 -4.92
N VAL A 54 -10.67 5.33 -4.48
CA VAL A 54 -11.36 4.46 -3.54
C VAL A 54 -11.08 4.93 -2.13
N VAL A 55 -12.13 5.24 -1.38
CA VAL A 55 -12.04 5.79 -0.03
C VAL A 55 -12.50 4.76 1.00
N ILE A 56 -11.60 4.42 1.91
CA ILE A 56 -11.88 3.53 3.05
C ILE A 56 -12.29 4.41 4.23
N GLN A 57 -13.45 4.12 4.80
CA GLN A 57 -13.91 4.78 6.02
C GLN A 57 -13.24 4.13 7.24
N ARG A 58 -12.22 4.79 7.79
CA ARG A 58 -11.47 4.33 8.97
C ARG A 58 -11.96 4.97 10.26
N THR A 59 -12.15 6.27 10.26
CA THR A 59 -12.58 7.04 11.45
C THR A 59 -14.06 7.37 11.42
N GLY A 60 -14.64 7.48 10.23
CA GLY A 60 -16.03 7.84 10.02
C GLY A 60 -16.28 9.34 10.03
N ASN A 61 -15.24 10.15 10.14
CA ASN A 61 -15.37 11.60 10.05
C ASN A 61 -15.80 12.02 8.64
N GLN A 62 -16.48 13.16 8.56
CA GLN A 62 -16.88 13.72 7.28
C GLN A 62 -15.66 14.23 6.52
N VAL A 63 -15.59 13.84 5.24
CA VAL A 63 -14.55 14.27 4.31
C VAL A 63 -15.20 14.86 3.06
N ASN A 64 -14.46 15.69 2.33
CA ASN A 64 -14.90 16.16 1.02
C ASN A 64 -15.09 14.97 0.08
N TRP A 65 -16.12 15.04 -0.75
CA TRP A 65 -16.49 13.96 -1.65
C TRP A 65 -16.74 14.47 -3.06
N ASN A 66 -16.01 13.93 -4.02
CA ASN A 66 -16.21 14.17 -5.43
C ASN A 66 -16.98 12.99 -6.05
N ASN A 67 -18.26 13.19 -6.40
CA ASN A 67 -19.14 12.13 -6.89
C ASN A 67 -18.70 11.52 -8.23
N GLU A 68 -17.93 12.25 -9.04
CA GLU A 68 -17.45 11.76 -10.34
C GLU A 68 -16.24 10.84 -10.19
N ARG A 69 -15.45 11.03 -9.15
CA ARG A 69 -14.17 10.36 -8.93
C ARG A 69 -14.19 9.40 -7.75
N ASP A 70 -14.79 9.80 -6.62
CA ASP A 70 -14.64 9.08 -5.36
C ASP A 70 -15.63 7.93 -5.26
N VAL A 71 -15.13 6.78 -4.80
CA VAL A 71 -15.91 5.56 -4.64
C VAL A 71 -15.71 5.01 -3.23
N SER A 72 -16.82 4.70 -2.55
CA SER A 72 -16.77 4.10 -1.22
C SER A 72 -16.30 2.65 -1.30
N TYR A 73 -15.23 2.32 -0.60
CA TYR A 73 -14.76 0.94 -0.44
C TYR A 73 -15.88 0.01 0.07
N LYS A 74 -16.64 0.46 1.07
CA LYS A 74 -17.75 -0.32 1.64
C LYS A 74 -18.82 -0.66 0.60
N LYS A 75 -19.12 0.26 -0.33
CA LYS A 75 -20.05 0.01 -1.43
C LYS A 75 -19.49 -1.00 -2.42
N LEU A 76 -18.18 -0.88 -2.76
CA LEU A 76 -17.53 -1.82 -3.66
C LEU A 76 -17.58 -3.25 -3.13
N ILE A 77 -17.15 -3.46 -1.89
CA ILE A 77 -17.11 -4.81 -1.31
C ILE A 77 -18.50 -5.41 -1.07
N SER A 78 -19.53 -4.60 -0.86
CA SER A 78 -20.89 -5.11 -0.63
C SER A 78 -21.50 -5.81 -1.86
N SER A 79 -21.01 -5.50 -3.04
CA SER A 79 -21.43 -6.10 -4.32
C SER A 79 -20.37 -7.02 -4.94
N ALA A 80 -19.21 -7.13 -4.32
CA ALA A 80 -18.11 -7.96 -4.81
C ALA A 80 -18.36 -9.45 -4.51
N SER A 81 -17.86 -10.31 -5.40
CA SER A 81 -17.84 -11.75 -5.15
C SER A 81 -16.91 -12.06 -3.97
N THR A 82 -17.30 -13.04 -3.15
CA THR A 82 -16.43 -13.61 -2.12
C THR A 82 -15.36 -14.52 -2.69
N LYS A 83 -15.51 -14.92 -3.96
CA LYS A 83 -14.52 -15.72 -4.69
C LYS A 83 -13.71 -14.80 -5.59
N CYS A 84 -12.40 -14.81 -5.39
CA CYS A 84 -11.41 -14.12 -6.22
C CYS A 84 -10.25 -15.09 -6.42
N ASP A 85 -10.19 -15.70 -7.58
CA ASP A 85 -9.09 -16.60 -7.91
C ASP A 85 -7.82 -15.74 -8.13
N PRO A 86 -6.64 -16.19 -7.67
CA PRO A 86 -5.40 -15.47 -7.92
C PRO A 86 -5.09 -15.42 -9.42
N GLU A 87 -4.59 -14.28 -9.88
CA GLU A 87 -4.08 -14.14 -11.25
C GLU A 87 -2.81 -14.98 -11.43
N GLU A 88 -2.72 -15.71 -12.52
CA GLU A 88 -1.52 -16.45 -12.87
C GLU A 88 -0.44 -15.48 -13.38
N MET A 89 0.69 -15.42 -12.66
CA MET A 89 1.78 -14.50 -12.94
C MET A 89 3.05 -15.24 -13.33
N GLY A 90 3.72 -14.77 -14.38
CA GLY A 90 5.08 -15.15 -14.69
C GLY A 90 6.08 -14.57 -13.67
N ALA A 91 7.24 -15.22 -13.55
CA ALA A 91 8.25 -14.77 -12.58
C ALA A 91 8.74 -13.34 -12.84
N GLU A 92 8.80 -12.93 -14.11
CA GLU A 92 9.27 -11.60 -14.53
C GLU A 92 8.14 -10.57 -14.67
N ASP A 93 6.87 -10.97 -14.44
CA ASP A 93 5.77 -10.03 -14.51
C ASP A 93 5.89 -8.97 -13.40
N PRO A 94 5.53 -7.70 -13.70
CA PRO A 94 5.51 -6.63 -12.71
C PRO A 94 4.64 -6.99 -11.51
N PHE A 95 5.16 -6.76 -10.32
CA PHE A 95 4.44 -7.01 -9.09
C PHE A 95 4.02 -5.70 -8.42
N PHE A 96 4.98 -4.82 -8.13
CA PHE A 96 4.70 -3.47 -7.64
C PHE A 96 5.89 -2.53 -7.92
N ILE A 97 5.60 -1.23 -7.85
CA ILE A 97 6.61 -0.17 -7.90
C ILE A 97 6.68 0.47 -6.51
N LEU A 98 7.86 0.52 -5.93
CA LEU A 98 8.12 1.20 -4.68
C LEU A 98 9.13 2.32 -4.86
N TYR A 99 8.78 3.52 -4.37
CA TYR A 99 9.60 4.71 -4.54
C TYR A 99 10.63 4.85 -3.43
N THR A 100 11.88 5.08 -3.83
CA THR A 100 12.97 5.45 -2.93
C THR A 100 13.20 6.96 -2.95
N SER A 101 13.88 7.49 -1.93
CA SER A 101 14.21 8.93 -1.84
C SER A 101 15.11 9.45 -2.99
N GLY A 102 15.80 8.56 -3.70
CA GLY A 102 16.70 8.89 -4.79
C GLY A 102 17.88 9.79 -4.37
N SER A 103 19.06 9.55 -4.92
CA SER A 103 20.26 10.37 -4.65
C SER A 103 20.18 11.79 -5.24
N THR A 104 19.27 12.03 -6.18
CA THR A 104 19.08 13.32 -6.89
C THR A 104 17.95 14.17 -6.34
N GLY A 105 17.35 13.79 -5.20
CA GLY A 105 16.22 14.48 -4.59
C GLY A 105 14.86 14.16 -5.21
N LYS A 106 14.80 13.59 -6.42
CA LYS A 106 13.54 13.09 -7.01
C LYS A 106 13.33 11.63 -6.62
N PRO A 107 12.11 11.23 -6.21
CA PRO A 107 11.80 9.84 -5.97
C PRO A 107 12.06 8.99 -7.23
N LYS A 108 12.62 7.80 -7.04
CA LYS A 108 12.82 6.83 -8.12
C LYS A 108 11.97 5.61 -7.86
N GLY A 109 11.13 5.25 -8.82
CA GLY A 109 10.33 4.03 -8.79
C GLY A 109 11.22 2.80 -9.04
N VAL A 110 11.20 1.85 -8.11
CA VAL A 110 11.86 0.55 -8.28
C VAL A 110 10.78 -0.46 -8.58
N LEU A 111 10.84 -1.02 -9.79
CA LEU A 111 9.95 -2.10 -10.20
C LEU A 111 10.45 -3.42 -9.60
N HIS A 112 9.58 -4.09 -8.85
CA HIS A 112 9.80 -5.44 -8.35
C HIS A 112 9.01 -6.42 -9.21
N THR A 113 9.65 -7.55 -9.60
CA THR A 113 8.99 -8.63 -10.34
C THR A 113 8.46 -9.69 -9.39
N THR A 114 7.44 -10.42 -9.82
CA THR A 114 6.67 -11.33 -8.97
C THR A 114 7.53 -12.44 -8.38
N GLY A 115 8.23 -13.22 -9.21
CA GLY A 115 9.00 -14.38 -8.76
C GLY A 115 10.20 -13.99 -7.92
N GLY A 116 11.04 -13.07 -8.44
CA GLY A 116 12.26 -12.66 -7.74
C GLY A 116 12.00 -12.06 -6.37
N TYR A 117 11.02 -11.18 -6.27
CA TYR A 117 10.66 -10.57 -4.99
C TYR A 117 10.08 -11.58 -4.00
N MET A 118 9.13 -12.42 -4.43
CA MET A 118 8.48 -13.39 -3.55
C MET A 118 9.45 -14.44 -3.02
N VAL A 119 10.34 -14.96 -3.88
CA VAL A 119 11.39 -15.88 -3.46
C VAL A 119 12.31 -15.23 -2.43
N TYR A 120 12.79 -14.02 -2.70
CA TYR A 120 13.65 -13.29 -1.78
C TYR A 120 12.97 -13.04 -0.41
N ALA A 121 11.75 -12.51 -0.41
CA ALA A 121 11.03 -12.20 0.82
C ALA A 121 10.73 -13.45 1.64
N SER A 122 10.29 -14.54 0.98
CA SER A 122 9.99 -15.81 1.64
C SER A 122 11.25 -16.46 2.24
N MET A 123 12.32 -16.57 1.44
CA MET A 123 13.57 -17.21 1.88
C MET A 123 14.25 -16.43 3.01
N THR A 124 14.32 -15.12 2.90
CA THR A 124 14.94 -14.30 3.95
C THR A 124 14.12 -14.30 5.23
N HIS A 125 12.78 -14.29 5.14
CA HIS A 125 11.94 -14.46 6.33
C HIS A 125 12.19 -15.81 7.00
N GLN A 126 12.21 -16.88 6.22
CA GLN A 126 12.40 -18.22 6.77
C GLN A 126 13.78 -18.42 7.39
N TYR A 127 14.86 -18.04 6.68
CA TYR A 127 16.21 -18.39 7.08
C TYR A 127 16.92 -17.31 7.90
N ILE A 128 16.72 -16.03 7.59
CA ILE A 128 17.41 -14.95 8.30
C ILE A 128 16.73 -14.61 9.61
N PHE A 129 15.39 -14.59 9.62
CA PHE A 129 14.61 -14.39 10.85
C PHE A 129 14.32 -15.70 11.59
N ASP A 130 14.83 -16.82 11.08
CA ASP A 130 14.75 -18.16 11.73
C ASP A 130 13.32 -18.58 12.08
N TYR A 131 12.35 -18.23 11.21
CA TYR A 131 10.94 -18.56 11.41
C TYR A 131 10.73 -20.08 11.54
N LYS A 132 9.99 -20.48 12.56
CA LYS A 132 9.55 -21.87 12.80
C LYS A 132 8.01 -21.95 12.71
N PRO A 133 7.46 -23.12 12.32
CA PRO A 133 6.02 -23.34 12.35
C PRO A 133 5.41 -23.00 13.72
N ASN A 134 4.30 -22.26 13.70
CA ASN A 134 3.57 -21.75 14.86
C ASN A 134 4.19 -20.53 15.58
N ASP A 135 5.31 -19.99 15.10
CA ASP A 135 5.79 -18.71 15.61
C ASP A 135 4.80 -17.59 15.30
N ILE A 136 4.70 -16.65 16.23
CA ILE A 136 4.01 -15.38 16.01
C ILE A 136 5.07 -14.33 15.68
N TYR A 137 5.07 -13.86 14.45
CA TYR A 137 6.07 -12.93 13.95
C TYR A 137 5.59 -11.49 14.04
N TRP A 138 6.47 -10.59 14.47
CA TRP A 138 6.19 -9.17 14.55
C TRP A 138 7.32 -8.34 13.95
N CYS A 139 7.03 -7.67 12.85
CA CYS A 139 7.89 -6.66 12.25
C CYS A 139 7.41 -5.26 12.66
N THR A 140 8.27 -4.48 13.30
CA THR A 140 7.96 -3.14 13.81
C THR A 140 8.18 -2.03 12.78
N ALA A 141 8.52 -2.37 11.53
CA ALA A 141 8.67 -1.41 10.45
C ALA A 141 7.32 -0.80 10.05
N ASP A 142 7.37 0.41 9.50
CA ASP A 142 6.18 1.02 8.88
C ASP A 142 5.86 0.27 7.58
N ILE A 143 4.57 -0.05 7.37
CA ILE A 143 4.09 -0.78 6.19
C ILE A 143 4.38 -0.05 4.87
N GLY A 144 4.55 1.25 4.88
CA GLY A 144 4.89 2.05 3.70
C GLY A 144 6.32 1.91 3.21
N TRP A 145 7.20 1.24 3.96
CA TRP A 145 8.58 0.97 3.58
C TRP A 145 8.74 -0.44 2.99
N VAL A 146 9.78 -0.67 2.18
CA VAL A 146 10.06 -1.99 1.61
C VAL A 146 10.20 -3.07 2.70
N THR A 147 10.77 -2.73 3.85
CA THR A 147 10.86 -3.64 5.00
C THR A 147 9.48 -4.08 5.47
N GLY A 148 8.51 -3.14 5.55
CA GLY A 148 7.14 -3.46 5.90
C GLY A 148 6.47 -4.34 4.86
N HIS A 149 6.61 -4.03 3.57
CA HIS A 149 6.11 -4.88 2.50
C HIS A 149 6.67 -6.30 2.60
N SER A 150 8.00 -6.43 2.72
CA SER A 150 8.67 -7.73 2.73
C SER A 150 8.37 -8.54 3.98
N TYR A 151 8.31 -7.91 5.17
CA TYR A 151 8.34 -8.62 6.44
C TYR A 151 7.15 -8.35 7.36
N ILE A 152 6.15 -7.58 6.94
CA ILE A 152 4.82 -7.61 7.57
C ILE A 152 3.88 -8.48 6.75
N ILE A 153 3.98 -8.41 5.40
CA ILE A 153 3.01 -9.03 4.50
C ILE A 153 3.63 -10.21 3.75
N TYR A 154 4.48 -9.95 2.75
CA TYR A 154 4.81 -10.96 1.74
C TYR A 154 5.61 -12.14 2.27
N GLY A 155 6.71 -11.91 2.97
CA GLY A 155 7.55 -12.98 3.51
C GLY A 155 6.82 -13.86 4.54
N PRO A 156 6.24 -13.26 5.59
CA PRO A 156 5.49 -14.03 6.58
C PRO A 156 4.32 -14.81 6.00
N LEU A 157 3.48 -14.18 5.18
CA LEU A 157 2.30 -14.82 4.61
C LEU A 157 2.66 -15.92 3.61
N ALA A 158 3.73 -15.75 2.83
CA ALA A 158 4.23 -16.79 1.94
C ALA A 158 4.72 -18.05 2.69
N ASN A 159 5.13 -17.89 3.94
CA ASN A 159 5.53 -18.99 4.83
C ASN A 159 4.39 -19.46 5.75
N GLY A 160 3.17 -18.98 5.58
CA GLY A 160 2.03 -19.34 6.42
C GLY A 160 2.13 -18.86 7.86
N ALA A 161 2.93 -17.82 8.13
CA ALA A 161 3.15 -17.31 9.47
C ALA A 161 1.97 -16.50 10.00
N THR A 162 1.73 -16.55 11.30
CA THR A 162 0.90 -15.58 12.00
C THR A 162 1.70 -14.29 12.19
N THR A 163 1.25 -13.18 11.62
CA THR A 163 1.92 -11.88 11.74
C THR A 163 1.10 -10.92 12.59
N VAL A 164 1.79 -10.14 13.42
CA VAL A 164 1.17 -9.08 14.24
C VAL A 164 1.27 -7.77 13.52
N MET A 165 0.13 -7.07 13.39
CA MET A 165 0.07 -5.71 12.87
C MET A 165 -0.34 -4.75 13.98
N PHE A 166 0.35 -3.63 14.06
CA PHE A 166 0.09 -2.59 15.06
C PHE A 166 -0.17 -1.25 14.35
N GLU A 167 -1.29 -0.63 14.67
CA GLU A 167 -1.59 0.73 14.24
C GLU A 167 -1.01 1.71 15.26
N GLY A 168 0.12 2.34 14.92
CA GLY A 168 0.89 3.22 15.80
C GLY A 168 0.37 4.63 15.95
#